data_fc680debf487c850d5f55e085985c842
#
_entry.id   fc680debf487c850d5f55e085985c842
#
_cell.length_a   1.000
_cell.length_b   1.000
_cell.length_c   1.000
_cell.angle_alpha   90.00
_cell.angle_beta   90.00
_cell.angle_gamma   90.00
#
_symmetry.space_group_name_H-M   'P 1'
#
loop_
_entity.id
_entity.type
_entity.pdbx_description
1 polymer ?
#
loop_
_entity_poly.entity_id
_entity_poly.type
_entity_poly.pdbx_seq_one_letter_code
_entity_poly.pdbx_strand_id
1 'polypeptide(L)' 'MTTKEAIAFYGSIKALADSLKVWPQTIYQWGERPPMSRQYELELKTKGELKADSDDDQ' A
#
# COMPACT_ATOMS: atom_id res chain seq x y z
N MET A 1 -3.89 -5.51 -2.90
CA MET A 1 -4.05 -5.28 -1.44
C MET A 1 -5.02 -4.14 -1.20
N THR A 2 -5.60 -4.10 0.00
CA THR A 2 -6.39 -2.93 0.39
C THR A 2 -5.51 -1.98 1.19
N THR A 3 -5.96 -0.73 1.29
CA THR A 3 -5.27 0.25 2.12
C THR A 3 -5.18 -0.24 3.57
N LYS A 4 -6.25 -0.86 4.07
CA LYS A 4 -6.23 -1.41 5.43
C LYS A 4 -5.16 -2.48 5.60
N GLU A 5 -5.01 -3.34 4.60
CA GLU A 5 -4.00 -4.39 4.67
C GLU A 5 -2.59 -3.79 4.74
N ALA A 6 -2.35 -2.76 3.96
CA ALA A 6 -1.05 -2.10 3.98
C ALA A 6 -0.79 -1.44 5.33
N ILE A 7 -1.80 -0.77 5.88
CA ILE A 7 -1.68 -0.13 7.19
C ILE A 7 -1.40 -1.18 8.27
N ALA A 8 -2.15 -2.30 8.21
CA ALA A 8 -1.98 -3.35 9.21
C ALA A 8 -0.59 -3.96 9.16
N PHE A 9 -0.05 -4.13 7.94
CA PHE A 9 1.29 -4.70 7.78
C PHE A 9 2.34 -3.83 8.46
N TYR A 10 2.25 -2.52 8.27
CA TYR A 10 3.23 -1.59 8.85
C TYR A 10 2.90 -1.21 10.29
N GLY A 11 1.68 -1.43 10.73
CA GLY A 11 1.24 -1.15 12.09
C GLY A 11 0.54 0.17 12.27
N SER A 12 0.74 1.12 11.38
CA SER A 12 0.07 2.42 11.46
C SER A 12 0.17 3.14 10.13
N ILE A 13 -0.70 4.15 9.97
CA ILE A 13 -0.66 4.99 8.77
C ILE A 13 0.67 5.74 8.70
N LYS A 14 1.17 6.21 9.84
CA LYS A 14 2.43 6.93 9.84
C LYS A 14 3.57 6.03 9.38
N ALA A 15 3.62 4.80 9.88
CA ALA A 15 4.68 3.87 9.48
C ALA A 15 4.60 3.58 7.99
N LEU A 16 3.40 3.37 7.47
CA LEU A 16 3.22 3.14 6.05
C LEU A 16 3.67 4.35 5.23
N ALA A 17 3.26 5.54 5.64
CA ALA A 17 3.64 6.76 4.93
C ALA A 17 5.16 6.95 4.97
N ASP A 18 5.78 6.71 6.10
CA ASP A 18 7.23 6.83 6.24
C ASP A 18 7.94 5.85 5.31
N SER A 19 7.42 4.63 5.21
CA SER A 19 7.98 3.62 4.32
C SER A 19 7.99 4.07 2.87
N LEU A 20 6.94 4.77 2.46
CA LEU A 20 6.80 5.24 1.08
C LEU A 20 7.35 6.65 0.89
N LYS A 21 7.80 7.30 1.97
CA LYS A 21 8.30 8.68 1.94
C LYS A 21 7.23 9.64 1.42
N VAL A 22 6.01 9.44 1.88
CA VAL A 22 4.89 10.31 1.56
C VAL A 22 4.26 10.81 2.85
N TRP A 23 3.43 11.83 2.73
CA TRP A 23 2.70 12.35 3.89
C TRP A 23 1.54 11.41 4.24
N PRO A 24 1.16 11.31 5.51
CA PRO A 24 -0.02 10.51 5.88
C PRO A 24 -1.28 10.89 5.12
N GLN A 25 -1.42 12.16 4.76
CA GLN A 25 -2.57 12.62 3.99
C GLN A 25 -2.67 11.92 2.65
N THR A 26 -1.54 11.57 2.05
CA THR A 26 -1.53 10.82 0.80
C THR A 26 -2.23 9.48 0.97
N ILE A 27 -1.98 8.82 2.11
CA ILE A 27 -2.63 7.53 2.41
C ILE A 27 -4.14 7.71 2.52
N TYR A 28 -4.58 8.77 3.18
CA TYR A 28 -6.02 9.03 3.32
C TYR A 28 -6.70 9.24 1.98
N GLN A 29 -5.97 9.77 1.00
CA GLN A 29 -6.53 10.04 -0.32
C GLN A 29 -6.70 8.77 -1.16
N TRP A 30 -6.06 7.68 -0.75
CA TRP A 30 -6.12 6.44 -1.53
C TRP A 30 -7.50 5.80 -1.53
N GLY A 31 -8.30 6.05 -0.52
CA GLY A 31 -9.58 5.38 -0.38
C GLY A 31 -9.37 3.92 0.00
N GLU A 32 -10.17 3.04 -0.60
CA GLU A 32 -10.18 1.65 -0.20
C GLU A 32 -8.93 0.89 -0.64
N ARG A 33 -8.36 1.28 -1.78
CA ARG A 33 -7.18 0.59 -2.31
C ARG A 33 -6.15 1.61 -2.76
N PRO A 34 -4.86 1.31 -2.55
CA PRO A 34 -3.81 2.20 -3.06
C PRO A 34 -3.79 2.21 -4.59
N PRO A 35 -3.24 3.27 -5.20
CA PRO A 35 -3.00 3.23 -6.64
C PRO A 35 -2.10 2.06 -7.01
N MET A 36 -2.27 1.52 -8.21
CA MET A 36 -1.52 0.33 -8.61
C MET A 36 0.00 0.55 -8.53
N SER A 37 0.47 1.74 -8.87
CA SER A 37 1.91 2.01 -8.76
C SER A 37 2.40 1.84 -7.32
N ARG A 38 1.61 2.30 -6.36
CA ARG A 38 1.97 2.13 -4.95
C ARG A 38 1.84 0.69 -4.51
N GLN A 39 0.85 -0.04 -5.05
CA GLN A 39 0.70 -1.44 -4.72
C GLN A 39 1.91 -2.24 -5.18
N TYR A 40 2.40 -1.98 -6.40
CA TYR A 40 3.60 -2.67 -6.89
C TYR A 40 4.82 -2.32 -6.04
N GLU A 41 4.92 -1.06 -5.66
CA GLU A 41 6.02 -0.63 -4.80
C GLU A 41 5.98 -1.35 -3.46
N LEU A 42 4.81 -1.45 -2.86
CA LEU A 42 4.64 -2.13 -1.57
C LEU A 42 4.92 -3.62 -1.71
N GLU A 43 4.53 -4.22 -2.81
CA GLU A 43 4.83 -5.63 -3.03
C GLU A 43 6.35 -5.86 -3.06
N LEU A 44 7.08 -4.99 -3.74
CA LEU A 44 8.53 -5.12 -3.80
C LEU A 44 9.17 -4.84 -2.44
N LYS A 45 8.72 -3.80 -1.76
CA LYS A 45 9.29 -3.44 -0.45
C LYS A 45 9.07 -4.51 0.59
N THR A 46 7.95 -5.22 0.53
CA THR A 46 7.60 -6.23 1.52
C THR A 46 7.97 -7.63 1.06
N LYS A 47 8.64 -7.74 -0.06
CA LYS A 47 9.07 -9.02 -0.63
C LYS A 47 7.90 -9.98 -0.81
N GLY A 48 6.78 -9.44 -1.28
CA GLY A 48 5.61 -10.23 -1.57
C GLY A 48 4.65 -10.47 -0.41
N GLU A 49 4.97 -9.95 0.77
CA GLU A 49 4.04 -10.06 1.89
C GLU A 49 2.74 -9.31 1.60
N LEU A 50 2.87 -8.14 1.02
CA LEU A 50 1.72 -7.42 0.47
C LEU A 50 1.77 -7.61 -1.04
N LYS A 51 0.64 -7.98 -1.63
CA LYS A 51 0.60 -8.24 -3.06
C LYS A 51 -0.29 -7.24 -3.75
N ALA A 52 0.17 -6.74 -4.88
CA ALA A 52 -0.65 -5.88 -5.72
C ALA A 52 -1.86 -6.67 -6.22
N ASP A 53 -2.98 -5.98 -6.38
CA ASP A 53 -4.18 -6.61 -6.93
C ASP A 53 -3.90 -7.01 -8.37
N SER A 54 -4.37 -8.21 -8.73
CA SER A 54 -4.22 -8.68 -10.09
C SER A 54 -5.39 -8.21 -10.92
N ASP A 55 -5.12 -7.59 -12.01
CA ASP A 55 -6.16 -7.14 -12.91
C ASP A 55 -6.44 -8.10 -14.00
N ASP A 56 -5.79 -9.04 -14.11
CA ASP A 56 -5.95 -9.83 -15.21
C ASP A 56 -6.71 -10.95 -15.17
N ASP A 57 -6.72 -10.44 -15.05
CA ASP A 57 -7.06 -11.14 -15.26
C ASP A 57 -7.37 -11.39 -16.00
N GLN A 58 -7.34 -11.28 -16.14
CA GLN A 58 -7.65 -11.33 -16.72
C GLN A 58 -7.57 -11.53 -17.21
#